data_7cc7a8d20679ccf22e00e94f14f238c3
#
_entry.id   7cc7a8d20679ccf22e00e94f14f238c3
#
_cell.length_a   1.000
_cell.length_b   1.000
_cell.length_c   1.000
_cell.angle_alpha   90.00
_cell.angle_beta   90.00
_cell.angle_gamma   90.00
#
_symmetry.space_group_name_H-M   'P 1'
#
loop_
_entity.id
_entity.type
_entity.pdbx_description
1 polymer ?
#
loop_
_entity_poly.entity_id
_entity_poly.type
_entity_poly.pdbx_seq_one_letter_code
_entity_poly.pdbx_strand_id
1 'polypeptide(L)'
;MYNALFVDDVRDMPEDTEQYKWTLARDGIEGLFKLSIIEFDLVSLDHDLATFLGYKEITGYDIAVWLADRKQSGLYVPPKVICHSANPVGIDNIEGVIKRYLT
;
A
#
# COMPACT_ATOMS: atom_id res chain seq x y z
N MET A 1 -16.40 -10.88 -4.94
CA MET A 1 -14.97 -11.06 -4.65
C MET A 1 -14.30 -9.71 -4.52
N TYR A 2 -13.49 -9.53 -3.51
CA TYR A 2 -12.76 -8.29 -3.28
C TYR A 2 -11.40 -8.31 -3.99
N ASN A 3 -10.96 -7.16 -4.47
CA ASN A 3 -9.64 -6.99 -5.07
C ASN A 3 -8.67 -6.46 -4.03
N ALA A 4 -7.52 -7.14 -3.90
CA ALA A 4 -6.47 -6.77 -2.97
C ALA A 4 -5.15 -6.54 -3.69
N LEU A 5 -4.38 -5.57 -3.23
CA LEU A 5 -3.05 -5.24 -3.74
C LEU A 5 -1.98 -5.61 -2.71
N PHE A 6 -0.96 -6.33 -3.14
CA PHE A 6 0.20 -6.67 -2.31
C PHE A 6 1.42 -5.94 -2.85
N VAL A 7 1.96 -5.01 -2.05
CA VAL A 7 3.12 -4.20 -2.44
C VAL A 7 4.33 -4.67 -1.65
N ASP A 8 5.23 -5.37 -2.31
CA ASP A 8 6.43 -5.94 -1.70
C ASP A 8 7.44 -6.24 -2.82
N ASP A 9 8.71 -5.93 -2.60
CA ASP A 9 9.75 -6.10 -3.62
C ASP A 9 10.28 -7.54 -3.71
N VAL A 10 10.11 -8.35 -2.67
CA VAL A 10 10.73 -9.69 -2.61
C VAL A 10 9.79 -10.82 -2.16
N ARG A 11 8.81 -10.55 -1.29
CA ARG A 11 7.95 -11.60 -0.76
C ARG A 11 6.96 -12.12 -1.79
N ASP A 12 6.61 -13.38 -1.64
CA ASP A 12 5.53 -13.97 -2.43
C ASP A 12 4.18 -13.37 -2.01
N MET A 13 3.37 -13.09 -3.01
CA MET A 13 2.01 -12.65 -2.82
C MET A 13 1.17 -13.75 -2.17
N PRO A 14 0.22 -13.41 -1.28
CA PRO A 14 -0.72 -14.40 -0.78
C PRO A 14 -1.51 -15.07 -1.91
N GLU A 15 -1.91 -16.32 -1.69
CA GLU A 15 -2.77 -17.01 -2.63
C GLU A 15 -4.19 -16.42 -2.61
N ASP A 16 -4.85 -16.46 -3.77
CA ASP A 16 -6.24 -16.04 -3.87
C ASP A 16 -7.12 -16.93 -2.99
N THR A 17 -8.11 -16.32 -2.38
CA THR A 17 -9.12 -17.00 -1.58
C THR A 17 -10.49 -16.82 -2.22
N GLU A 18 -11.53 -17.41 -1.62
CA GLU A 18 -12.90 -17.15 -2.05
C GLU A 18 -13.31 -15.68 -1.86
N GLN A 19 -12.64 -14.98 -0.93
CA GLN A 19 -12.96 -13.60 -0.58
C GLN A 19 -12.11 -12.59 -1.33
N TYR A 20 -10.81 -12.86 -1.53
CA TYR A 20 -9.85 -11.92 -2.11
C TYR A 20 -9.13 -12.47 -3.32
N LYS A 21 -9.05 -11.64 -4.35
CA LYS A 21 -8.15 -11.84 -5.49
C LYS A 21 -7.00 -10.85 -5.35
N TRP A 22 -5.77 -11.36 -5.33
CA TRP A 22 -4.56 -10.57 -5.11
C TRP A 22 -3.91 -10.13 -6.42
N THR A 23 -3.42 -8.90 -6.42
CA THR A 23 -2.58 -8.32 -7.48
C THR A 23 -1.26 -7.92 -6.84
N LEU A 24 -0.16 -8.14 -7.54
CA LEU A 24 1.19 -7.87 -7.05
C LEU A 24 1.73 -6.57 -7.63
N ALA A 25 2.36 -5.76 -6.79
CA ALA A 25 3.22 -4.65 -7.18
C ALA A 25 4.60 -4.84 -6.53
N ARG A 26 5.65 -4.86 -7.33
CA ARG A 26 7.01 -5.17 -6.87
C ARG A 26 7.81 -3.95 -6.44
N ASP A 27 7.29 -2.76 -6.66
CA ASP A 27 7.92 -1.52 -6.20
C ASP A 27 6.88 -0.45 -5.87
N GLY A 28 7.34 0.66 -5.29
CA GLY A 28 6.44 1.72 -4.85
C GLY A 28 5.78 2.46 -5.99
N ILE A 29 6.45 2.63 -7.12
CA ILE A 29 5.90 3.31 -8.29
C ILE A 29 4.81 2.46 -8.93
N GLU A 30 5.05 1.17 -9.09
CA GLU A 30 4.05 0.23 -9.59
C GLU A 30 2.82 0.19 -8.66
N GLY A 31 3.05 0.21 -7.34
CA GLY A 31 1.96 0.27 -6.36
C GLY A 31 1.10 1.51 -6.51
N LEU A 32 1.72 2.69 -6.59
CA LEU A 32 1.02 3.95 -6.80
C LEU A 32 0.27 3.97 -8.12
N PHE A 33 0.89 3.49 -9.19
CA PHE A 33 0.26 3.42 -10.50
C PHE A 33 -0.99 2.55 -10.48
N LYS A 34 -0.91 1.35 -9.91
CA LYS A 34 -2.05 0.44 -9.82
C LYS A 34 -3.17 1.00 -8.95
N LEU A 35 -2.82 1.63 -7.82
CA LEU A 35 -3.81 2.29 -6.95
C LEU A 35 -4.50 3.46 -7.64
N SER A 36 -3.84 4.12 -8.58
CA SER A 36 -4.41 5.26 -9.30
C SER A 36 -5.40 4.86 -10.39
N ILE A 37 -5.32 3.63 -10.91
CA ILE A 37 -6.15 3.18 -12.04
C ILE A 37 -7.10 2.03 -11.72
N ILE A 38 -6.89 1.33 -10.62
CA ILE A 38 -7.71 0.18 -10.22
C ILE A 38 -8.28 0.44 -8.83
N GLU A 39 -9.58 0.17 -8.65
CA GLU A 39 -10.19 0.17 -7.32
C GLU A 39 -9.84 -1.11 -6.59
N PHE A 40 -9.17 -0.96 -5.45
CA PHE A 40 -8.88 -2.06 -4.53
C PHE A 40 -9.71 -1.92 -3.25
N ASP A 41 -10.06 -3.05 -2.67
CA ASP A 41 -10.76 -3.13 -1.38
C ASP A 41 -9.78 -3.22 -0.22
N LEU A 42 -8.58 -3.74 -0.50
CA LEU A 42 -7.52 -3.95 0.49
C LEU A 42 -6.16 -3.69 -0.17
N VAL A 43 -5.25 -3.06 0.56
CA VAL A 43 -3.84 -2.99 0.18
C VAL A 43 -2.98 -3.39 1.36
N SER A 44 -2.03 -4.28 1.11
CA SER A 44 -1.02 -4.71 2.07
C SER A 44 0.33 -4.14 1.68
N LEU A 45 0.92 -3.31 2.55
CA LEU A 45 2.13 -2.54 2.26
C LEU A 45 3.33 -3.07 3.03
N ASP A 46 4.44 -3.32 2.32
CA ASP A 46 5.76 -3.37 2.92
C ASP A 46 6.33 -1.95 3.00
N HIS A 47 7.17 -1.68 3.99
CA HIS A 47 7.83 -0.38 4.12
C HIS A 47 8.99 -0.23 3.14
N ASP A 48 9.87 -1.24 3.09
CA ASP A 48 11.14 -1.17 2.35
C ASP A 48 10.94 -1.77 0.95
N LEU A 49 10.81 -0.90 -0.05
CA LEU A 49 10.47 -1.29 -1.41
C LEU A 49 11.63 -1.17 -2.40
N ALA A 50 12.80 -0.74 -1.94
CA ALA A 50 13.98 -0.51 -2.77
C ALA A 50 13.68 0.31 -4.05
N THR A 51 12.75 1.26 -3.93
CA THR A 51 12.28 2.10 -5.02
C THR A 51 12.82 3.51 -4.87
N PHE A 52 13.43 4.03 -5.93
CA PHE A 52 13.98 5.38 -5.90
C PHE A 52 13.44 6.21 -7.06
N LEU A 53 13.06 7.45 -6.77
CA LEU A 53 12.72 8.46 -7.75
C LEU A 53 13.76 9.57 -7.63
N GLY A 54 14.81 9.51 -8.48
CA GLY A 54 15.99 10.34 -8.30
C GLY A 54 16.74 9.96 -7.03
N TYR A 55 16.88 10.89 -6.11
CA TYR A 55 17.52 10.65 -4.80
C TYR A 55 16.54 10.27 -3.70
N LYS A 56 15.23 10.31 -3.99
CA LYS A 56 14.19 10.02 -3.00
C LYS A 56 13.81 8.56 -3.06
N GLU A 57 13.85 7.90 -1.91
CA GLU A 57 13.30 6.56 -1.73
C GLU A 57 11.77 6.63 -1.60
N ILE A 58 11.07 5.78 -2.34
CA ILE A 58 9.62 5.62 -2.23
C ILE A 58 9.34 4.37 -1.41
N THR A 59 8.77 4.56 -0.23
CA THR A 59 8.46 3.49 0.73
C THR A 59 6.98 3.20 0.80
N GLY A 60 6.62 2.13 1.53
CA GLY A 60 5.22 1.89 1.87
C GLY A 60 4.58 3.03 2.68
N TYR A 61 5.39 3.72 3.50
CA TYR A 61 4.92 4.92 4.19
C TYR A 61 4.48 6.01 3.22
N ASP A 62 5.25 6.26 2.16
CA ASP A 62 4.89 7.24 1.13
C ASP A 62 3.57 6.88 0.45
N ILE A 63 3.33 5.59 0.21
CA ILE A 63 2.06 5.13 -0.36
C ILE A 63 0.91 5.39 0.61
N ALA A 64 1.09 5.09 1.90
CA ALA A 64 0.09 5.34 2.92
C ALA A 64 -0.25 6.84 3.02
N VAL A 65 0.75 7.71 2.99
CA VAL A 65 0.57 9.17 2.98
C VAL A 65 -0.20 9.61 1.73
N TRP A 66 0.13 9.07 0.57
CA TRP A 66 -0.56 9.37 -0.68
C TRP A 66 -2.06 9.02 -0.58
N LEU A 67 -2.38 7.85 -0.02
CA LEU A 67 -3.77 7.43 0.19
C LEU A 67 -4.50 8.36 1.17
N ALA A 68 -3.83 8.75 2.25
CA ALA A 68 -4.39 9.69 3.23
C ALA A 68 -4.69 11.05 2.61
N ASP A 69 -3.77 11.59 1.81
CA ASP A 69 -3.96 12.86 1.13
C ASP A 69 -5.14 12.82 0.16
N ARG A 70 -5.28 11.73 -0.58
CA ARG A 70 -6.40 11.56 -1.52
C ARG A 70 -7.74 11.42 -0.78
N LYS A 71 -7.77 10.72 0.34
CA LYS A 71 -8.97 10.64 1.18
C LYS A 71 -9.41 12.04 1.66
N GLN A 72 -8.46 12.86 2.08
CA GLN A 72 -8.75 14.20 2.56
C GLN A 72 -9.28 15.13 1.47
N SER A 73 -9.03 14.82 0.20
CA SER A 73 -9.60 15.59 -0.92
C SER A 73 -11.14 15.46 -1.00
N GLY A 74 -11.71 14.44 -0.35
CA GLY A 74 -13.14 14.16 -0.36
C GLY A 74 -13.66 13.47 -1.62
N LEU A 75 -12.81 13.22 -2.61
CA LEU A 75 -13.18 12.64 -3.90
C LEU A 75 -12.76 11.18 -4.06
N TYR A 76 -12.10 10.63 -3.05
CA TYR A 76 -11.51 9.30 -3.12
C TYR A 76 -11.81 8.51 -1.86
N VAL A 77 -12.31 7.29 -2.06
CA VAL A 77 -12.52 6.33 -0.98
C VAL A 77 -11.36 5.33 -1.01
N PRO A 78 -10.42 5.39 -0.05
CA PRO A 78 -9.27 4.50 -0.07
C PRO A 78 -9.66 3.07 0.28
N PRO A 79 -8.86 2.08 -0.14
CA PRO A 79 -9.00 0.72 0.34
C PRO A 79 -8.67 0.62 1.83
N LYS A 80 -9.04 -0.49 2.45
CA LYS A 80 -8.48 -0.83 3.76
C LYS A 80 -6.97 -1.03 3.60
N VAL A 81 -6.18 -0.45 4.51
CA VAL A 81 -4.72 -0.53 4.45
C VAL A 81 -4.21 -1.35 5.63
N ILE A 82 -3.36 -2.33 5.33
CA ILE A 82 -2.62 -3.11 6.32
C ILE A 82 -1.14 -3.07 6.00
N CYS A 83 -0.32 -3.29 7.00
CA CYS A 83 1.14 -3.31 6.87
C CYS A 83 1.68 -4.71 7.18
N HIS A 84 2.62 -5.18 6.35
CA HIS A 84 3.28 -6.47 6.51
C HIS A 84 4.79 -6.31 6.39
N SER A 85 5.43 -5.46 7.14
CA SER A 85 6.87 -5.21 7.05
C SER A 85 7.64 -5.95 8.13
N ALA A 86 8.91 -6.30 7.86
CA ALA A 86 9.85 -6.78 8.85
C ALA A 86 10.58 -5.64 9.58
N ASN A 87 10.37 -4.39 9.18
CA ASN A 87 10.99 -3.21 9.77
C ASN A 87 10.09 -2.62 10.85
N PRO A 88 10.43 -2.74 12.17
CA PRO A 88 9.56 -2.25 13.24
C PRO A 88 9.27 -0.75 13.17
N VAL A 89 10.26 0.06 12.82
CA VAL A 89 10.07 1.51 12.66
C VAL A 89 9.16 1.81 11.48
N GLY A 90 9.33 1.08 10.38
CA GLY A 90 8.48 1.20 9.20
C GLY A 90 7.04 0.83 9.49
N ILE A 91 6.82 -0.25 10.24
CA ILE A 91 5.47 -0.66 10.68
C ILE A 91 4.81 0.46 11.49
N ASP A 92 5.51 0.98 12.50
CA ASP A 92 4.98 2.04 13.35
C ASP A 92 4.60 3.28 12.56
N ASN A 93 5.43 3.68 11.59
CA ASN A 93 5.19 4.83 10.75
C ASN A 93 3.95 4.63 9.86
N ILE A 94 3.83 3.48 9.22
CA ILE A 94 2.68 3.16 8.36
C ILE A 94 1.41 3.05 9.19
N GLU A 95 1.45 2.31 10.29
CA GLU A 95 0.29 2.14 11.18
C GLU A 95 -0.16 3.45 11.79
N GLY A 96 0.76 4.37 12.07
CA GLY A 96 0.44 5.71 12.52
C GLY A 96 -0.42 6.48 11.52
N VAL A 97 -0.08 6.40 10.23
CA VAL A 97 -0.87 7.02 9.16
C VAL A 97 -2.24 6.34 9.03
N ILE A 98 -2.26 5.01 9.05
CA ILE A 98 -3.51 4.24 8.95
C ILE A 98 -4.47 4.66 10.08
N LYS A 99 -3.98 4.63 11.30
CA LYS A 99 -4.79 4.91 12.49
C LYS A 99 -5.31 6.34 12.50
N ARG A 100 -4.53 7.29 12.03
CA ARG A 100 -4.85 8.71 12.10
C ARG A 100 -5.74 9.18 10.96
N TYR A 101 -5.54 8.66 9.75
CA TYR A 101 -6.14 9.20 8.53
C TYR A 101 -6.96 8.21 7.71
N LEU A 102 -6.73 6.90 7.87
CA LEU A 102 -7.29 5.87 6.98
C LEU A 102 -8.29 4.92 7.66
N THR A 103 -8.62 5.17 8.89
CA THR A 103 -9.67 4.43 9.60
C THR A 103 -10.92 5.24 9.78
#